data_ccf57c1e0d5cbf8f5ba3690cd1d7cbd9
#
_entry.id   ccf57c1e0d5cbf8f5ba3690cd1d7cbd9
#
_cell.length_a   1.000
_cell.length_b   1.000
_cell.length_c   1.000
_cell.angle_alpha   90.00
_cell.angle_beta   90.00
_cell.angle_gamma   90.00
#
_symmetry.space_group_name_H-M   'P 1'
#
loop_
_entity.id
_entity.type
_entity.pdbx_description
1 polymer ?
#
loop_
_entity_poly.entity_id
_entity_poly.type
_entity_poly.pdbx_seq_one_letter_code
_entity_poly.pdbx_strand_id
1 'polypeptide(L)'
;MKHAVFVVLLALCLLLCGCNSWLDGSYSSVTPHAEQQAPVDQGLVTVSTIQDCIAFLTDMTENGKEYAVFALDPGNAEKLLEEMDTAIGYVIGNTPIAAFTVDNITYDVGSTAGAQAVGVTVSYNTNQIAMKKMRKAESSEIARDMITEALTQCKDRVLIQLEEYTYMDFEKHIREFIAARPDAVMESPQVTIHFYPETGDVRVLDVRFSYQNQLESLRLMQNYVQPLFAAAELNVRGEDTEYAKFTRLYAFLMERNDYRLGASNTPAYSLLHHGVGDSRAFANVYAAMCRQAELNCQVVSGTRDGKPWCWNIVRYRGEYYHVDLLRCNQNGSFRLCTTLEMTGYVWDYSAYPTQ
;
A
#
# COMPACT_ATOMS: atom_id res chain seq x y z
N MET A 1 42.25 -24.80 47.15
CA MET A 1 40.89 -25.25 46.79
C MET A 1 39.82 -24.90 47.85
N LYS A 2 40.09 -24.97 49.16
CA LYS A 2 39.08 -24.67 50.19
C LYS A 2 38.64 -23.21 50.25
N HIS A 3 39.51 -22.24 49.95
CA HIS A 3 39.14 -20.80 49.94
C HIS A 3 38.31 -20.38 48.74
N ALA A 4 38.50 -21.02 47.57
CA ALA A 4 37.70 -20.72 46.36
C ALA A 4 36.23 -21.17 46.50
N VAL A 5 35.99 -22.31 47.15
CA VAL A 5 34.64 -22.81 47.41
C VAL A 5 33.88 -21.92 48.40
N PHE A 6 34.59 -21.36 49.40
CA PHE A 6 33.99 -20.51 50.38
C PHE A 6 33.57 -19.13 49.81
N VAL A 7 34.37 -18.58 48.88
CA VAL A 7 34.06 -17.34 48.16
C VAL A 7 32.86 -17.51 47.23
N VAL A 8 32.78 -18.67 46.53
CA VAL A 8 31.64 -18.97 45.65
C VAL A 8 30.35 -19.17 46.47
N LEU A 9 30.43 -19.83 47.64
CA LEU A 9 29.28 -20.02 48.52
C LEU A 9 28.81 -18.66 49.12
N LEU A 10 29.73 -17.76 49.50
CA LEU A 10 29.39 -16.44 49.98
C LEU A 10 28.77 -15.54 48.93
N ALA A 11 29.24 -15.62 47.66
CA ALA A 11 28.66 -14.93 46.51
C ALA A 11 27.25 -15.47 46.17
N LEU A 12 27.03 -16.78 46.32
CA LEU A 12 25.70 -17.38 46.09
C LEU A 12 24.70 -16.98 47.19
N CYS A 13 25.14 -16.85 48.44
CA CYS A 13 24.28 -16.35 49.52
C CYS A 13 23.90 -14.87 49.38
N LEU A 14 24.77 -14.03 48.81
CA LEU A 14 24.48 -12.63 48.53
C LEU A 14 23.50 -12.44 47.37
N LEU A 15 23.45 -13.39 46.43
CA LEU A 15 22.47 -13.38 45.34
C LEU A 15 21.07 -13.85 45.77
N LEU A 16 20.97 -14.60 46.90
CA LEU A 16 19.69 -15.07 47.43
C LEU A 16 19.04 -14.10 48.43
N CYS A 17 19.77 -13.15 48.96
CA CYS A 17 19.22 -12.13 49.89
C CYS A 17 18.63 -10.91 49.18
N GLY A 18 18.73 -10.81 47.86
CA GLY A 18 18.25 -9.65 47.08
C GLY A 18 16.79 -9.70 46.63
N CYS A 19 16.04 -10.76 46.93
CA CYS A 19 14.69 -10.92 46.39
C CYS A 19 13.52 -10.56 47.33
N ASN A 20 13.77 -10.10 48.55
CA ASN A 20 12.65 -9.79 49.46
C ASN A 20 12.13 -8.37 49.37
N SER A 21 12.81 -7.44 48.70
CA SER A 21 12.29 -6.07 48.53
C SER A 21 11.39 -5.88 47.30
N TRP A 22 11.21 -6.91 46.49
CA TRP A 22 10.33 -6.86 45.31
C TRP A 22 8.92 -7.39 45.58
N LEU A 23 8.69 -8.00 46.74
CA LEU A 23 7.39 -8.55 47.13
C LEU A 23 6.66 -7.68 48.19
N ASP A 24 7.32 -6.67 48.76
CA ASP A 24 6.72 -5.67 49.64
C ASP A 24 6.30 -4.38 48.89
N GLY A 25 6.13 -4.42 47.60
CA GLY A 25 5.31 -3.45 46.91
C GLY A 25 3.92 -3.54 47.49
N SER A 26 3.59 -2.64 48.44
CA SER A 26 2.22 -2.37 48.82
C SER A 26 1.42 -2.32 47.54
N TYR A 27 0.50 -3.27 47.36
CA TYR A 27 -0.57 -3.12 46.38
C TYR A 27 -1.14 -1.73 46.64
N SER A 28 -0.80 -0.76 45.79
CA SER A 28 -1.57 0.46 45.76
C SER A 28 -2.97 -0.03 45.51
N SER A 29 -3.83 0.11 46.53
CA SER A 29 -5.25 -0.11 46.36
C SER A 29 -5.60 0.57 45.04
N VAL A 30 -6.07 -0.21 44.08
CA VAL A 30 -6.70 0.36 42.88
C VAL A 30 -7.79 1.23 43.48
N THR A 31 -7.54 2.53 43.49
CA THR A 31 -8.59 3.49 43.81
C THR A 31 -9.68 3.12 42.81
N PRO A 32 -10.88 2.72 43.29
CA PRO A 32 -12.00 2.53 42.35
C PRO A 32 -11.99 3.80 41.54
N HIS A 33 -12.03 3.67 40.22
CA HIS A 33 -12.01 4.80 39.32
C HIS A 33 -12.76 5.93 39.98
N ALA A 34 -12.03 6.98 40.40
CA ALA A 34 -12.72 8.19 40.77
C ALA A 34 -13.63 8.45 39.59
N GLU A 35 -14.94 8.47 39.81
CA GLU A 35 -15.87 8.97 38.85
C GLU A 35 -15.20 10.18 38.24
N GLN A 36 -14.79 10.10 36.99
CA GLN A 36 -14.25 11.25 36.29
C GLN A 36 -15.39 12.25 36.37
N GLN A 37 -15.30 13.17 37.33
CA GLN A 37 -16.16 14.32 37.34
C GLN A 37 -15.98 14.94 35.96
N ALA A 38 -17.01 14.75 35.14
CA ALA A 38 -17.10 15.41 33.84
C ALA A 38 -16.78 16.89 34.11
N PRO A 39 -15.93 17.54 33.29
CA PRO A 39 -15.63 18.96 33.49
C PRO A 39 -16.98 19.67 33.50
N VAL A 40 -17.29 20.22 34.68
CA VAL A 40 -18.48 21.00 34.89
C VAL A 40 -18.33 22.23 34.02
N ASP A 41 -19.35 22.47 33.18
CA ASP A 41 -19.61 23.75 32.50
C ASP A 41 -19.16 23.95 31.03
N GLN A 42 -19.35 22.94 30.21
CA GLN A 42 -19.80 23.17 28.82
C GLN A 42 -21.17 22.50 28.73
N GLY A 43 -22.23 23.27 28.53
CA GLY A 43 -23.60 22.76 28.49
C GLY A 43 -23.69 21.54 27.56
N LEU A 44 -24.31 20.42 28.02
CA LEU A 44 -24.48 19.24 27.22
C LEU A 44 -25.09 19.62 25.88
N VAL A 45 -24.56 19.07 24.79
CA VAL A 45 -25.19 19.21 23.47
C VAL A 45 -26.59 18.62 23.57
N THR A 46 -27.61 19.36 23.17
CA THR A 46 -28.99 18.88 23.10
C THR A 46 -29.23 18.30 21.71
N VAL A 47 -29.66 17.04 21.67
CA VAL A 47 -30.02 16.31 20.45
C VAL A 47 -31.53 16.29 20.33
N SER A 48 -32.07 16.83 19.22
CA SER A 48 -33.51 16.97 18.96
C SER A 48 -34.00 16.10 17.81
N THR A 49 -33.12 15.69 16.91
CA THR A 49 -33.45 14.89 15.72
C THR A 49 -32.47 13.73 15.53
N ILE A 50 -32.89 12.74 14.73
CA ILE A 50 -31.96 11.63 14.33
C ILE A 50 -30.72 12.16 13.61
N GLN A 51 -30.84 13.24 12.83
CA GLN A 51 -29.71 13.88 12.15
C GLN A 51 -28.70 14.47 13.14
N ASP A 52 -29.20 15.12 14.22
CA ASP A 52 -28.32 15.61 15.30
C ASP A 52 -27.60 14.46 15.99
N CYS A 53 -28.28 13.34 16.21
CA CYS A 53 -27.71 12.12 16.77
C CYS A 53 -26.60 11.55 15.86
N ILE A 54 -26.89 11.41 14.55
CA ILE A 54 -25.89 10.98 13.56
C ILE A 54 -24.68 11.92 13.55
N ALA A 55 -24.91 13.24 13.56
CA ALA A 55 -23.83 14.23 13.59
C ALA A 55 -22.97 14.10 14.86
N PHE A 56 -23.60 13.91 16.02
CA PHE A 56 -22.90 13.73 17.30
C PHE A 56 -22.05 12.45 17.30
N LEU A 57 -22.62 11.32 16.86
CA LEU A 57 -21.90 10.05 16.76
C LEU A 57 -20.74 10.12 15.73
N THR A 58 -20.96 10.82 14.61
CA THR A 58 -19.92 11.06 13.60
C THR A 58 -18.76 11.86 14.18
N ASP A 59 -19.04 12.98 14.90
CA ASP A 59 -18.00 13.76 15.57
C ASP A 59 -17.22 12.91 16.59
N MET A 60 -17.90 12.06 17.35
CA MET A 60 -17.25 11.16 18.29
C MET A 60 -16.27 10.24 17.58
N THR A 61 -16.69 9.59 16.49
CA THR A 61 -15.89 8.61 15.77
C THR A 61 -14.73 9.25 15.01
N GLU A 62 -14.93 10.40 14.39
CA GLU A 62 -13.89 11.17 13.70
C GLU A 62 -12.79 11.67 14.65
N ASN A 63 -13.16 12.02 15.88
CA ASN A 63 -12.22 12.48 16.91
C ASN A 63 -11.69 11.35 17.81
N GLY A 64 -12.10 10.08 17.56
CA GLY A 64 -11.66 8.93 18.32
C GLY A 64 -12.08 8.97 19.80
N LYS A 65 -13.23 9.60 20.10
CA LYS A 65 -13.77 9.69 21.47
C LYS A 65 -14.40 8.36 21.86
N GLU A 66 -13.96 7.78 22.96
CA GLU A 66 -14.50 6.50 23.46
C GLU A 66 -15.80 6.68 24.23
N TYR A 67 -16.02 7.85 24.87
CA TYR A 67 -17.21 8.15 25.63
C TYR A 67 -17.62 9.61 25.47
N ALA A 68 -18.93 9.84 25.35
CA ALA A 68 -19.52 11.19 25.41
C ALA A 68 -20.98 11.11 25.85
N VAL A 69 -21.53 12.24 26.31
CA VAL A 69 -22.90 12.37 26.77
C VAL A 69 -23.58 13.52 26.05
N PHE A 70 -24.86 13.33 25.68
CA PHE A 70 -25.70 14.38 25.18
C PHE A 70 -27.06 14.40 25.91
N ALA A 71 -27.71 15.57 25.98
CA ALA A 71 -29.06 15.71 26.50
C ALA A 71 -30.10 15.45 25.41
N LEU A 72 -31.20 14.79 25.78
CA LEU A 72 -32.34 14.63 24.89
C LEU A 72 -33.27 15.86 24.98
N ASP A 73 -33.74 16.32 23.81
CA ASP A 73 -34.86 17.27 23.79
C ASP A 73 -36.12 16.63 24.36
N PRO A 74 -36.70 17.17 25.45
CA PRO A 74 -37.87 16.57 26.11
C PRO A 74 -39.07 16.35 25.18
N GLY A 75 -39.19 17.16 24.13
CA GLY A 75 -40.30 17.04 23.15
C GLY A 75 -40.16 15.85 22.19
N ASN A 76 -38.97 15.30 22.04
CA ASN A 76 -38.63 14.26 21.05
C ASN A 76 -37.95 13.04 21.66
N ALA A 77 -37.75 12.99 22.97
CA ALA A 77 -36.90 12.01 23.65
C ALA A 77 -37.31 10.53 23.36
N GLU A 78 -38.58 10.20 23.45
CA GLU A 78 -39.07 8.85 23.21
C GLU A 78 -38.77 8.38 21.78
N LYS A 79 -39.09 9.22 20.80
CA LYS A 79 -38.84 8.93 19.39
C LYS A 79 -37.35 8.78 19.09
N LEU A 80 -36.49 9.65 19.64
CA LEU A 80 -35.04 9.58 19.45
C LEU A 80 -34.44 8.29 20.01
N LEU A 81 -34.95 7.81 21.17
CA LEU A 81 -34.49 6.54 21.74
C LEU A 81 -34.92 5.34 20.86
N GLU A 82 -36.09 5.38 20.23
CA GLU A 82 -36.48 4.35 19.26
C GLU A 82 -35.60 4.35 17.98
N GLU A 83 -35.08 5.51 17.61
CA GLU A 83 -34.24 5.70 16.40
C GLU A 83 -32.73 5.54 16.65
N MET A 84 -32.29 5.36 17.92
CA MET A 84 -30.84 5.28 18.26
C MET A 84 -30.11 4.17 17.51
N ASP A 85 -30.65 2.96 17.46
CA ASP A 85 -30.01 1.85 16.75
C ASP A 85 -29.92 2.11 15.25
N THR A 86 -30.90 2.82 14.69
CA THR A 86 -30.84 3.25 13.28
C THR A 86 -29.75 4.27 13.04
N ALA A 87 -29.58 5.26 13.94
CA ALA A 87 -28.51 6.25 13.86
C ALA A 87 -27.12 5.60 14.00
N ILE A 88 -26.95 4.66 14.95
CA ILE A 88 -25.71 3.90 15.15
C ILE A 88 -25.40 3.07 13.90
N GLY A 89 -26.36 2.31 13.38
CA GLY A 89 -26.20 1.51 12.17
C GLY A 89 -25.82 2.37 10.96
N TYR A 90 -26.42 3.55 10.84
CA TYR A 90 -26.08 4.50 9.78
C TYR A 90 -24.63 4.99 9.91
N VAL A 91 -24.18 5.40 11.09
CA VAL A 91 -22.82 5.92 11.32
C VAL A 91 -21.78 4.83 11.03
N ILE A 92 -21.96 3.63 11.57
CA ILE A 92 -21.03 2.51 11.34
C ILE A 92 -20.99 2.11 9.85
N GLY A 93 -22.14 2.12 9.17
CA GLY A 93 -22.22 1.65 7.79
C GLY A 93 -21.91 2.68 6.71
N ASN A 94 -22.02 3.99 7.01
CA ASN A 94 -22.01 5.03 5.98
C ASN A 94 -21.01 6.16 6.22
N THR A 95 -20.38 6.27 7.40
CA THR A 95 -19.35 7.28 7.62
C THR A 95 -17.96 6.64 7.49
N PRO A 96 -17.05 7.25 6.72
CA PRO A 96 -15.78 6.62 6.35
C PRO A 96 -14.92 6.17 7.53
N ILE A 97 -14.78 7.06 8.52
CA ILE A 97 -13.93 6.79 9.69
C ILE A 97 -14.56 5.73 10.59
N ALA A 98 -15.90 5.82 10.84
CA ALA A 98 -16.56 4.82 11.67
C ALA A 98 -16.58 3.45 10.99
N ALA A 99 -16.92 3.36 9.71
CA ALA A 99 -16.88 2.12 8.93
C ALA A 99 -15.50 1.43 8.96
N PHE A 100 -14.43 2.23 9.07
CA PHE A 100 -13.05 1.73 9.10
C PHE A 100 -12.56 1.38 10.51
N THR A 101 -12.96 2.12 11.55
CA THR A 101 -12.33 2.04 12.88
C THR A 101 -13.23 1.53 13.99
N VAL A 102 -14.56 1.63 13.85
CA VAL A 102 -15.49 1.27 14.91
C VAL A 102 -15.80 -0.22 14.89
N ASP A 103 -15.72 -0.85 16.05
CA ASP A 103 -16.13 -2.23 16.27
C ASP A 103 -17.59 -2.28 16.75
N ASN A 104 -17.93 -1.42 17.71
CA ASN A 104 -19.28 -1.33 18.26
C ASN A 104 -19.55 0.05 18.89
N ILE A 105 -20.84 0.45 18.90
CA ILE A 105 -21.34 1.60 19.65
C ILE A 105 -22.47 1.11 20.55
N THR A 106 -22.37 1.42 21.82
CA THR A 106 -23.41 1.15 22.83
C THR A 106 -23.86 2.44 23.49
N TYR A 107 -25.05 2.43 24.04
CA TYR A 107 -25.54 3.59 24.80
C TYR A 107 -26.32 3.18 26.06
N ASP A 108 -26.35 4.06 27.03
CA ASP A 108 -27.17 3.98 28.24
C ASP A 108 -27.96 5.26 28.43
N VAL A 109 -29.18 5.12 29.01
CA VAL A 109 -30.07 6.25 29.23
C VAL A 109 -30.08 6.57 30.72
N GLY A 110 -29.82 7.82 31.03
CA GLY A 110 -29.78 8.32 32.40
C GLY A 110 -30.38 9.72 32.53
N SER A 111 -30.05 10.40 33.61
CA SER A 111 -30.41 11.82 33.80
C SER A 111 -29.18 12.60 34.27
N THR A 112 -29.00 13.79 33.71
CA THR A 112 -27.89 14.69 34.09
C THR A 112 -28.46 16.10 34.21
N ALA A 113 -28.20 16.76 35.34
CA ALA A 113 -28.70 18.12 35.62
C ALA A 113 -30.23 18.29 35.47
N GLY A 114 -31.02 17.20 35.75
CA GLY A 114 -32.46 17.24 35.63
C GLY A 114 -33.05 17.02 34.22
N ALA A 115 -32.20 16.83 33.22
CA ALA A 115 -32.57 16.47 31.86
C ALA A 115 -32.30 14.99 31.61
N GLN A 116 -33.09 14.35 30.77
CA GLN A 116 -32.81 13.01 30.26
C GLN A 116 -31.59 13.08 29.35
N ALA A 117 -30.63 12.18 29.56
CA ALA A 117 -29.36 12.18 28.85
C ALA A 117 -28.98 10.77 28.38
N VAL A 118 -28.23 10.70 27.29
CA VAL A 118 -27.70 9.46 26.73
C VAL A 118 -26.19 9.47 26.82
N GLY A 119 -25.63 8.49 27.53
CA GLY A 119 -24.21 8.18 27.53
C GLY A 119 -23.91 7.23 26.38
N VAL A 120 -22.97 7.59 25.51
CA VAL A 120 -22.55 6.79 24.36
C VAL A 120 -21.13 6.28 24.58
N THR A 121 -20.93 4.99 24.37
CA THR A 121 -19.60 4.35 24.42
C THR A 121 -19.25 3.77 23.05
N VAL A 122 -18.10 4.17 22.51
CA VAL A 122 -17.58 3.68 21.23
C VAL A 122 -16.40 2.75 21.48
N SER A 123 -16.48 1.53 20.96
CA SER A 123 -15.38 0.57 20.94
C SER A 123 -14.71 0.60 19.56
N TYR A 124 -13.39 0.77 19.56
CA TYR A 124 -12.62 0.85 18.33
C TYR A 124 -11.81 -0.42 18.08
N ASN A 125 -11.70 -0.81 16.82
CA ASN A 125 -10.79 -1.86 16.38
C ASN A 125 -9.33 -1.35 16.25
N THR A 126 -8.41 -2.24 15.88
CA THR A 126 -6.98 -1.90 15.77
C THR A 126 -6.67 -0.86 14.67
N ASN A 127 -7.60 -0.57 13.75
CA ASN A 127 -7.40 0.42 12.68
C ASN A 127 -7.38 1.86 13.22
N GLN A 128 -7.94 2.14 14.40
CA GLN A 128 -7.87 3.46 15.02
C GLN A 128 -6.42 3.96 15.14
N ILE A 129 -5.47 3.08 15.48
CA ILE A 129 -4.05 3.42 15.58
C ILE A 129 -3.50 3.82 14.19
N ALA A 130 -3.98 3.17 13.15
CA ALA A 130 -3.54 3.41 11.78
C ALA A 130 -4.05 4.75 11.20
N MET A 131 -5.14 5.31 11.74
CA MET A 131 -5.68 6.61 11.32
C MET A 131 -4.64 7.74 11.36
N LYS A 132 -3.69 7.70 12.31
CA LYS A 132 -2.62 8.72 12.42
C LYS A 132 -1.73 8.79 11.18
N LYS A 133 -1.73 7.76 10.35
CA LYS A 133 -0.96 7.66 9.10
C LYS A 133 -1.82 7.87 7.85
N MET A 134 -3.11 8.13 8.03
CA MET A 134 -4.04 8.34 6.93
C MET A 134 -3.73 9.64 6.20
N ARG A 135 -3.70 9.57 4.89
CA ARG A 135 -3.51 10.73 4.00
C ARG A 135 -4.85 11.09 3.37
N LYS A 136 -5.04 12.35 3.02
CA LYS A 136 -6.23 12.80 2.30
C LYS A 136 -5.95 12.91 0.81
N ALA A 137 -6.90 12.49 0.00
CA ALA A 137 -6.91 12.65 -1.44
C ALA A 137 -8.24 13.25 -1.88
N GLU A 138 -8.18 14.31 -2.66
CA GLU A 138 -9.37 15.00 -3.17
C GLU A 138 -10.04 14.19 -4.30
N SER A 139 -9.29 13.35 -5.01
CA SER A 139 -9.81 12.54 -6.13
C SER A 139 -9.17 11.16 -6.22
N SER A 140 -9.79 10.26 -7.01
CA SER A 140 -9.26 8.92 -7.28
C SER A 140 -7.89 8.94 -7.98
N GLU A 141 -7.61 9.96 -8.81
CA GLU A 141 -6.31 10.13 -9.47
C GLU A 141 -5.20 10.43 -8.45
N ILE A 142 -5.46 11.32 -7.48
CA ILE A 142 -4.52 11.62 -6.41
C ILE A 142 -4.30 10.38 -5.54
N ALA A 143 -5.36 9.63 -5.24
CA ALA A 143 -5.25 8.38 -4.49
C ALA A 143 -4.39 7.35 -5.24
N ARG A 144 -4.56 7.20 -6.57
CA ARG A 144 -3.71 6.37 -7.44
C ARG A 144 -2.23 6.77 -7.32
N ASP A 145 -1.94 8.07 -7.37
CA ASP A 145 -0.56 8.56 -7.29
C ASP A 145 0.05 8.29 -5.91
N MET A 146 -0.73 8.39 -4.83
CA MET A 146 -0.31 7.98 -3.48
C MET A 146 -0.03 6.48 -3.37
N ILE A 147 -0.81 5.64 -4.06
CA ILE A 147 -0.61 4.19 -4.12
C ILE A 147 0.70 3.86 -4.84
N THR A 148 0.96 4.49 -6.00
CA THR A 148 2.20 4.27 -6.76
C THR A 148 3.44 4.80 -6.02
N GLU A 149 3.30 5.89 -5.27
CA GLU A 149 4.35 6.37 -4.36
C GLU A 149 4.65 5.33 -3.25
N ALA A 150 3.62 4.73 -2.66
CA ALA A 150 3.80 3.70 -1.63
C ALA A 150 4.52 2.46 -2.16
N LEU A 151 4.20 2.00 -3.38
CA LEU A 151 4.93 0.93 -4.08
C LEU A 151 6.40 1.30 -4.31
N THR A 152 6.66 2.51 -4.80
CA THR A 152 8.03 3.01 -5.03
C THR A 152 8.85 3.08 -3.74
N GLN A 153 8.21 3.39 -2.61
CA GLN A 153 8.84 3.44 -1.30
C GLN A 153 8.89 2.07 -0.58
N CYS A 154 8.50 0.98 -1.25
CA CYS A 154 8.40 -0.35 -0.66
C CYS A 154 7.63 -0.32 0.66
N LYS A 155 6.44 0.28 0.69
CA LYS A 155 5.54 0.23 1.85
C LYS A 155 4.68 -1.01 1.79
N ASP A 156 4.27 -1.49 2.95
CA ASP A 156 3.34 -2.62 3.10
C ASP A 156 1.87 -2.19 3.15
N ARG A 157 1.61 -0.90 3.39
CA ARG A 157 0.25 -0.36 3.48
C ARG A 157 0.21 1.13 3.16
N VAL A 158 -0.87 1.56 2.53
CA VAL A 158 -1.24 2.97 2.42
C VAL A 158 -2.73 3.12 2.76
N LEU A 159 -3.03 4.11 3.62
CA LEU A 159 -4.38 4.50 4.01
C LEU A 159 -4.68 5.86 3.45
N ILE A 160 -5.81 5.98 2.75
CA ILE A 160 -6.21 7.21 2.07
C ILE A 160 -7.67 7.50 2.41
N GLN A 161 -7.95 8.67 2.96
CA GLN A 161 -9.29 9.22 3.00
C GLN A 161 -9.54 9.93 1.67
N LEU A 162 -10.43 9.36 0.88
CA LEU A 162 -10.79 9.85 -0.45
C LEU A 162 -12.06 10.70 -0.32
N GLU A 163 -12.00 11.97 -0.74
CA GLU A 163 -13.08 12.94 -0.60
C GLU A 163 -14.08 12.86 -1.76
N GLU A 164 -13.60 12.55 -2.96
CA GLU A 164 -14.42 12.36 -4.16
C GLU A 164 -14.04 11.07 -4.87
N TYR A 165 -14.82 10.00 -4.67
CA TYR A 165 -14.59 8.74 -5.35
C TYR A 165 -15.23 8.76 -6.73
N THR A 166 -14.41 8.64 -7.75
CA THR A 166 -14.81 8.23 -9.10
C THR A 166 -14.32 6.82 -9.37
N TYR A 167 -15.11 6.02 -10.09
CA TYR A 167 -14.72 4.65 -10.39
C TYR A 167 -13.35 4.60 -11.07
N MET A 168 -12.46 3.82 -10.49
CA MET A 168 -11.12 3.55 -11.00
C MET A 168 -10.73 2.10 -10.69
N ASP A 169 -10.21 1.39 -11.68
CA ASP A 169 -9.62 0.07 -11.48
C ASP A 169 -8.19 0.23 -10.93
N PHE A 170 -8.09 0.41 -9.61
CA PHE A 170 -6.80 0.56 -8.94
C PHE A 170 -5.90 -0.67 -9.10
N GLU A 171 -6.46 -1.88 -9.14
CA GLU A 171 -5.65 -3.09 -9.34
C GLU A 171 -4.99 -3.11 -10.72
N LYS A 172 -5.73 -2.72 -11.75
CA LYS A 172 -5.18 -2.59 -13.11
C LYS A 172 -4.05 -1.56 -13.13
N HIS A 173 -4.27 -0.38 -12.54
CA HIS A 173 -3.24 0.66 -12.46
C HIS A 173 -1.98 0.20 -11.71
N ILE A 174 -2.14 -0.53 -10.62
CA ILE A 174 -1.01 -1.11 -9.86
C ILE A 174 -0.23 -2.08 -10.72
N ARG A 175 -0.92 -3.01 -11.42
CA ARG A 175 -0.27 -3.97 -12.33
C ARG A 175 0.49 -3.29 -13.46
N GLU A 176 -0.11 -2.27 -14.07
CA GLU A 176 0.52 -1.48 -15.15
C GLU A 176 1.73 -0.70 -14.64
N PHE A 177 1.63 -0.08 -13.45
CA PHE A 177 2.73 0.63 -12.83
C PHE A 177 3.91 -0.29 -12.51
N ILE A 178 3.67 -1.46 -11.92
CA ILE A 178 4.70 -2.46 -11.61
C ILE A 178 5.41 -2.91 -12.90
N ALA A 179 4.66 -3.22 -13.95
CA ALA A 179 5.23 -3.61 -15.24
C ALA A 179 6.05 -2.49 -15.88
N ALA A 180 5.60 -1.25 -15.72
CA ALA A 180 6.24 -0.08 -16.28
C ALA A 180 7.50 0.37 -15.50
N ARG A 181 7.61 0.07 -14.20
CA ARG A 181 8.63 0.61 -13.31
C ARG A 181 9.49 -0.47 -12.63
N PRO A 182 10.16 -1.34 -13.40
CA PRO A 182 11.11 -2.33 -12.85
C PRO A 182 12.35 -1.69 -12.23
N ASP A 183 12.58 -0.40 -12.47
CA ASP A 183 13.58 0.44 -11.80
C ASP A 183 13.18 0.83 -10.37
N ALA A 184 11.88 0.85 -10.08
CA ALA A 184 11.34 1.29 -8.80
C ALA A 184 10.69 0.15 -7.99
N VAL A 185 10.09 -0.83 -8.64
CA VAL A 185 9.37 -1.93 -7.98
C VAL A 185 10.11 -3.24 -8.24
N MET A 186 10.81 -3.72 -7.21
CA MET A 186 11.65 -4.92 -7.33
C MET A 186 10.87 -6.21 -7.36
N GLU A 187 9.79 -6.29 -6.59
CA GLU A 187 8.90 -7.45 -6.48
C GLU A 187 7.45 -7.03 -6.69
N SER A 188 6.70 -7.82 -7.44
CA SER A 188 5.25 -7.63 -7.57
C SER A 188 4.56 -8.17 -6.32
N PRO A 189 4.01 -7.31 -5.43
CA PRO A 189 3.32 -7.78 -4.23
C PRO A 189 1.97 -8.39 -4.55
N GLN A 190 1.45 -9.18 -3.61
CA GLN A 190 0.01 -9.42 -3.56
C GLN A 190 -0.68 -8.16 -3.04
N VAL A 191 -1.74 -7.73 -3.70
CA VAL A 191 -2.45 -6.49 -3.41
C VAL A 191 -3.84 -6.82 -2.88
N THR A 192 -4.23 -6.17 -1.79
CA THR A 192 -5.59 -6.19 -1.26
C THR A 192 -6.08 -4.77 -1.11
N ILE A 193 -7.28 -4.48 -1.61
CA ILE A 193 -7.90 -3.16 -1.59
C ILE A 193 -9.26 -3.27 -0.93
N HIS A 194 -9.49 -2.49 0.11
CA HIS A 194 -10.77 -2.37 0.79
C HIS A 194 -11.23 -0.92 0.82
N PHE A 195 -12.53 -0.73 0.65
CA PHE A 195 -13.19 0.56 0.75
C PHE A 195 -14.09 0.60 1.98
N TYR A 196 -14.06 1.70 2.71
CA TYR A 196 -14.88 1.93 3.90
C TYR A 196 -15.54 3.32 3.82
N PRO A 197 -16.87 3.41 3.72
CA PRO A 197 -17.79 2.32 3.40
C PRO A 197 -17.59 1.78 1.97
N GLU A 198 -18.22 0.65 1.64
CA GLU A 198 -18.16 0.08 0.28
C GLU A 198 -18.83 0.96 -0.78
N THR A 199 -19.76 1.80 -0.38
CA THR A 199 -20.52 2.71 -1.25
C THR A 199 -20.41 4.15 -0.76
N GLY A 200 -20.75 5.13 -1.60
CA GLY A 200 -20.68 6.57 -1.28
C GLY A 200 -19.48 7.26 -1.96
N ASP A 201 -19.46 8.58 -1.91
CA ASP A 201 -18.43 9.39 -2.57
C ASP A 201 -17.19 9.58 -1.69
N VAL A 202 -17.39 9.70 -0.38
CA VAL A 202 -16.31 9.80 0.61
C VAL A 202 -16.02 8.41 1.18
N ARG A 203 -14.77 7.97 1.12
CA ARG A 203 -14.36 6.61 1.56
C ARG A 203 -12.97 6.62 2.19
N VAL A 204 -12.73 5.66 3.07
CA VAL A 204 -11.36 5.26 3.41
C VAL A 204 -10.95 4.12 2.49
N LEU A 205 -9.82 4.28 1.83
CA LEU A 205 -9.17 3.29 0.97
C LEU A 205 -7.99 2.69 1.74
N ASP A 206 -8.08 1.39 2.06
CA ASP A 206 -7.01 0.60 2.71
C ASP A 206 -6.37 -0.31 1.66
N VAL A 207 -5.19 0.07 1.20
CA VAL A 207 -4.41 -0.71 0.24
C VAL A 207 -3.25 -1.37 0.97
N ARG A 208 -3.16 -2.70 0.87
CA ARG A 208 -2.12 -3.52 1.50
C ARG A 208 -1.29 -4.24 0.45
N PHE A 209 0.01 -4.25 0.66
CA PHE A 209 0.99 -4.91 -0.19
C PHE A 209 1.69 -6.00 0.60
N SER A 210 1.54 -7.25 0.17
CA SER A 210 2.21 -8.40 0.78
C SER A 210 3.34 -8.86 -0.12
N TYR A 211 4.58 -8.74 0.36
CA TYR A 211 5.80 -9.12 -0.31
C TYR A 211 6.34 -10.45 0.25
N GLN A 212 7.06 -11.21 -0.58
CA GLN A 212 7.79 -12.41 -0.14
C GLN A 212 9.12 -12.03 0.51
N ASN A 213 9.76 -10.95 -0.01
CA ASN A 213 10.99 -10.43 0.54
C ASN A 213 10.72 -9.37 1.62
N GLN A 214 11.66 -9.21 2.54
CA GLN A 214 11.62 -8.14 3.53
C GLN A 214 11.72 -6.77 2.84
N LEU A 215 10.95 -5.79 3.31
CA LEU A 215 10.89 -4.45 2.72
C LEU A 215 12.26 -3.76 2.64
N GLU A 216 13.10 -3.97 3.64
CA GLU A 216 14.46 -3.42 3.65
C GLU A 216 15.33 -4.06 2.56
N SER A 217 15.21 -5.37 2.33
CA SER A 217 15.90 -6.06 1.24
C SER A 217 15.47 -5.52 -0.12
N LEU A 218 14.17 -5.27 -0.32
CA LEU A 218 13.65 -4.68 -1.55
C LEU A 218 14.23 -3.27 -1.80
N ARG A 219 14.36 -2.45 -0.75
CA ARG A 219 15.00 -1.11 -0.84
C ARG A 219 16.49 -1.21 -1.20
N LEU A 220 17.19 -2.17 -0.64
CA LEU A 220 18.61 -2.41 -1.00
C LEU A 220 18.74 -2.85 -2.47
N MET A 221 17.86 -3.74 -2.96
CA MET A 221 17.82 -4.14 -4.36
C MET A 221 17.52 -2.93 -5.28
N GLN A 222 16.56 -2.09 -4.91
CA GLN A 222 16.19 -0.87 -5.62
C GLN A 222 17.39 0.09 -5.71
N ASN A 223 18.08 0.34 -4.60
CA ASN A 223 19.28 1.18 -4.56
C ASN A 223 20.42 0.63 -5.44
N TYR A 224 20.49 -0.70 -5.62
CA TYR A 224 21.47 -1.32 -6.50
C TYR A 224 21.11 -1.13 -7.98
N VAL A 225 19.84 -1.31 -8.37
CA VAL A 225 19.46 -1.27 -9.80
C VAL A 225 19.31 0.15 -10.35
N GLN A 226 18.88 1.12 -9.54
CA GLN A 226 18.70 2.52 -9.99
C GLN A 226 19.93 3.13 -10.68
N PRO A 227 21.18 3.00 -10.16
CA PRO A 227 22.37 3.50 -10.84
C PRO A 227 22.62 2.83 -12.19
N LEU A 228 22.20 1.57 -12.38
CA LEU A 228 22.37 0.85 -13.64
C LEU A 228 21.40 1.38 -14.72
N PHE A 229 20.19 1.74 -14.34
CA PHE A 229 19.27 2.44 -15.24
C PHE A 229 19.80 3.81 -15.64
N ALA A 230 20.33 4.58 -14.69
CA ALA A 230 20.98 5.87 -14.98
C ALA A 230 22.21 5.70 -15.88
N ALA A 231 23.02 4.65 -15.68
CA ALA A 231 24.16 4.35 -16.54
C ALA A 231 23.72 3.97 -17.96
N ALA A 232 22.61 3.26 -18.13
CA ALA A 232 22.05 2.95 -19.44
C ALA A 232 21.62 4.24 -20.19
N GLU A 233 20.95 5.17 -19.51
CA GLU A 233 20.58 6.47 -20.05
C GLU A 233 21.84 7.27 -20.50
N LEU A 234 22.86 7.34 -19.65
CA LEU A 234 24.11 8.02 -19.97
C LEU A 234 24.80 7.43 -21.20
N ASN A 235 24.70 6.10 -21.39
CA ASN A 235 25.30 5.39 -22.51
C ASN A 235 24.71 5.79 -23.88
N VAL A 236 23.50 6.35 -23.91
CA VAL A 236 22.80 6.77 -25.14
C VAL A 236 22.71 8.29 -25.30
N ARG A 237 23.14 9.07 -24.31
CA ARG A 237 22.97 10.54 -24.32
C ARG A 237 23.65 11.25 -25.49
N GLY A 238 24.69 10.68 -26.05
CA GLY A 238 25.42 11.23 -27.19
C GLY A 238 24.97 10.74 -28.55
N GLU A 239 23.95 9.86 -28.60
CA GLU A 239 23.48 9.28 -29.87
C GLU A 239 22.47 10.19 -30.56
N ASP A 240 22.67 10.45 -31.84
CA ASP A 240 21.85 11.38 -32.63
C ASP A 240 20.55 10.75 -33.17
N THR A 241 20.48 9.41 -33.24
CA THR A 241 19.32 8.71 -33.81
C THR A 241 18.65 7.76 -32.82
N GLU A 242 17.32 7.66 -32.88
CA GLU A 242 16.56 6.69 -32.06
C GLU A 242 17.06 5.25 -32.28
N TYR A 243 17.38 4.88 -33.55
CA TYR A 243 17.90 3.54 -33.87
C TYR A 243 19.22 3.25 -33.15
N ALA A 244 20.12 4.22 -33.13
CA ALA A 244 21.38 4.09 -32.41
C ALA A 244 21.16 3.95 -30.89
N LYS A 245 20.22 4.73 -30.32
CA LYS A 245 19.83 4.61 -28.91
C LYS A 245 19.27 3.22 -28.60
N PHE A 246 18.31 2.72 -29.39
CA PHE A 246 17.77 1.36 -29.23
C PHE A 246 18.87 0.30 -29.27
N THR A 247 19.79 0.40 -30.26
CA THR A 247 20.89 -0.55 -30.41
C THR A 247 21.87 -0.50 -29.24
N ARG A 248 22.19 0.69 -28.72
CA ARG A 248 23.07 0.86 -27.55
C ARG A 248 22.47 0.28 -26.28
N LEU A 249 21.17 0.52 -26.04
CA LEU A 249 20.48 -0.06 -24.89
C LEU A 249 20.40 -1.58 -24.97
N TYR A 250 20.18 -2.11 -26.18
CA TYR A 250 20.23 -3.54 -26.44
C TYR A 250 21.63 -4.11 -26.09
N ALA A 251 22.69 -3.53 -26.61
CA ALA A 251 24.07 -3.96 -26.35
C ALA A 251 24.37 -3.89 -24.85
N PHE A 252 24.04 -2.76 -24.18
CA PHE A 252 24.22 -2.58 -22.75
C PHE A 252 23.59 -3.72 -21.93
N LEU A 253 22.40 -4.17 -22.31
CA LEU A 253 21.69 -5.20 -21.61
C LEU A 253 22.18 -6.61 -21.98
N MET A 254 22.46 -6.88 -23.26
CA MET A 254 22.79 -8.23 -23.75
C MET A 254 24.25 -8.63 -23.53
N GLU A 255 25.19 -7.68 -23.44
CA GLU A 255 26.61 -7.97 -23.21
C GLU A 255 26.90 -8.52 -21.80
N ARG A 256 25.99 -8.31 -20.85
CA ARG A 256 26.21 -8.57 -19.41
C ARG A 256 25.27 -9.59 -18.83
N ASN A 257 24.26 -10.02 -19.57
CA ASN A 257 23.18 -10.81 -19.01
C ASN A 257 22.80 -11.98 -19.91
N ASP A 258 22.52 -13.12 -19.28
CA ASP A 258 22.15 -14.36 -19.94
C ASP A 258 20.67 -14.70 -19.73
N TYR A 259 20.09 -15.32 -20.77
CA TYR A 259 18.75 -15.89 -20.64
C TYR A 259 18.75 -17.14 -19.79
N ARG A 260 17.85 -17.19 -18.80
CA ARG A 260 17.56 -18.38 -18.01
C ARG A 260 16.05 -18.56 -17.91
N LEU A 261 15.57 -19.78 -18.19
CA LEU A 261 14.18 -20.13 -17.96
C LEU A 261 13.93 -20.23 -16.43
N GLY A 262 12.92 -19.54 -15.96
CA GLY A 262 12.48 -19.55 -14.56
C GLY A 262 12.27 -18.11 -14.07
N ALA A 263 11.05 -17.86 -13.57
CA ALA A 263 10.69 -16.55 -13.05
C ALA A 263 11.37 -16.28 -11.70
N SER A 264 12.11 -15.17 -11.60
CA SER A 264 12.50 -14.61 -10.32
C SER A 264 11.35 -13.76 -9.77
N ASN A 265 11.15 -13.74 -8.44
CA ASN A 265 10.21 -12.81 -7.80
C ASN A 265 10.74 -11.36 -7.77
N THR A 266 12.04 -11.17 -8.06
CA THR A 266 12.69 -9.87 -8.21
C THR A 266 13.38 -9.77 -9.58
N PRO A 267 12.63 -9.75 -10.70
CA PRO A 267 13.17 -9.99 -12.04
C PRO A 267 14.20 -8.95 -12.49
N ALA A 268 13.99 -7.65 -12.21
CA ALA A 268 14.95 -6.61 -12.58
C ALA A 268 16.27 -6.74 -11.81
N TYR A 269 16.20 -7.01 -10.50
CA TYR A 269 17.36 -7.24 -9.68
C TYR A 269 18.11 -8.52 -10.10
N SER A 270 17.38 -9.62 -10.35
CA SER A 270 18.01 -10.87 -10.84
C SER A 270 18.75 -10.64 -12.15
N LEU A 271 18.14 -9.93 -13.10
CA LEU A 271 18.77 -9.62 -14.38
C LEU A 271 19.99 -8.72 -14.21
N LEU A 272 19.87 -7.59 -13.53
CA LEU A 272 20.90 -6.58 -13.48
C LEU A 272 22.01 -6.84 -12.45
N HIS A 273 21.76 -7.65 -11.41
CA HIS A 273 22.74 -7.99 -10.37
C HIS A 273 23.34 -9.37 -10.58
N HIS A 274 22.50 -10.37 -10.86
CA HIS A 274 22.97 -11.75 -11.03
C HIS A 274 23.26 -12.10 -12.49
N GLY A 275 22.96 -11.22 -13.43
CA GLY A 275 23.22 -11.40 -14.85
C GLY A 275 22.29 -12.42 -15.51
N VAL A 276 21.17 -12.79 -14.90
CA VAL A 276 20.26 -13.81 -15.43
C VAL A 276 18.78 -13.40 -15.34
N GLY A 277 18.05 -13.63 -16.42
CA GLY A 277 16.62 -13.34 -16.47
C GLY A 277 15.87 -14.13 -17.53
N ASP A 278 14.55 -14.18 -17.40
CA ASP A 278 13.66 -14.71 -18.44
C ASP A 278 13.28 -13.62 -19.47
N SER A 279 12.51 -13.99 -20.49
CA SER A 279 12.11 -13.06 -21.55
C SER A 279 11.33 -11.84 -21.02
N ARG A 280 10.58 -12.00 -19.93
CA ARG A 280 9.83 -10.92 -19.29
C ARG A 280 10.77 -9.93 -18.59
N ALA A 281 11.77 -10.42 -17.86
CA ALA A 281 12.76 -9.58 -17.21
C ALA A 281 13.51 -8.71 -18.24
N PHE A 282 13.97 -9.31 -19.34
CA PHE A 282 14.64 -8.59 -20.42
C PHE A 282 13.73 -7.54 -21.05
N ALA A 283 12.49 -7.90 -21.40
CA ALA A 283 11.55 -6.98 -22.05
C ALA A 283 11.16 -5.80 -21.15
N ASN A 284 10.89 -6.05 -19.86
CA ASN A 284 10.52 -5.00 -18.92
C ASN A 284 11.69 -4.04 -18.64
N VAL A 285 12.89 -4.56 -18.41
CA VAL A 285 14.08 -3.74 -18.13
C VAL A 285 14.43 -2.91 -19.36
N TYR A 286 14.41 -3.49 -20.54
CA TYR A 286 14.66 -2.77 -21.79
C TYR A 286 13.64 -1.64 -22.04
N ALA A 287 12.35 -1.92 -21.85
CA ALA A 287 11.32 -0.90 -21.98
C ALA A 287 11.49 0.25 -20.99
N ALA A 288 11.89 -0.04 -19.75
CA ALA A 288 12.15 0.99 -18.75
C ALA A 288 13.40 1.83 -19.10
N MET A 289 14.48 1.20 -19.57
CA MET A 289 15.66 1.91 -20.07
C MET A 289 15.33 2.80 -21.28
N CYS A 290 14.54 2.29 -22.22
CA CYS A 290 14.05 3.07 -23.37
C CYS A 290 13.27 4.29 -22.92
N ARG A 291 12.35 4.14 -21.94
CA ARG A 291 11.55 5.25 -21.43
C ARG A 291 12.42 6.34 -20.78
N GLN A 292 13.45 5.96 -20.01
CA GLN A 292 14.38 6.94 -19.44
C GLN A 292 15.16 7.69 -20.51
N ALA A 293 15.43 7.03 -21.64
CA ALA A 293 16.07 7.63 -22.80
C ALA A 293 15.09 8.37 -23.74
N GLU A 294 13.84 8.60 -23.29
CA GLU A 294 12.76 9.25 -24.06
C GLU A 294 12.37 8.52 -25.35
N LEU A 295 12.57 7.20 -25.38
CA LEU A 295 12.19 6.34 -26.51
C LEU A 295 10.85 5.65 -26.23
N ASN A 296 10.01 5.57 -27.25
CA ASN A 296 8.74 4.84 -27.15
C ASN A 296 9.00 3.34 -27.26
N CYS A 297 8.75 2.62 -26.17
CA CYS A 297 8.91 1.18 -26.08
C CYS A 297 7.87 0.59 -25.14
N GLN A 298 7.16 -0.44 -25.59
CA GLN A 298 6.14 -1.16 -24.83
C GLN A 298 6.53 -2.64 -24.72
N VAL A 299 6.11 -3.28 -23.65
CA VAL A 299 6.28 -4.73 -23.48
C VAL A 299 5.07 -5.45 -24.05
N VAL A 300 5.31 -6.45 -24.86
CA VAL A 300 4.30 -7.37 -25.37
C VAL A 300 4.38 -8.68 -24.62
N SER A 301 3.23 -9.15 -24.14
CA SER A 301 3.07 -10.49 -23.57
C SER A 301 2.30 -11.39 -24.55
N GLY A 302 2.84 -12.57 -24.80
CA GLY A 302 2.24 -13.53 -25.71
C GLY A 302 2.92 -14.89 -25.63
N THR A 303 3.00 -15.58 -26.76
CA THR A 303 3.74 -16.84 -26.86
C THR A 303 4.72 -16.80 -28.04
N ARG A 304 5.82 -17.54 -27.93
CA ARG A 304 6.74 -17.86 -29.01
C ARG A 304 6.85 -19.39 -29.08
N ASP A 305 6.53 -19.96 -30.24
CA ASP A 305 6.52 -21.40 -30.47
C ASP A 305 5.67 -22.15 -29.42
N GLY A 306 4.51 -21.57 -29.06
CA GLY A 306 3.57 -22.10 -28.06
C GLY A 306 3.97 -21.96 -26.60
N LYS A 307 5.12 -21.33 -26.29
CA LYS A 307 5.57 -21.09 -24.91
C LYS A 307 5.35 -19.62 -24.50
N PRO A 308 4.97 -19.32 -23.25
CA PRO A 308 4.86 -17.95 -22.75
C PRO A 308 6.15 -17.16 -23.02
N TRP A 309 6.01 -15.98 -23.61
CA TRP A 309 7.14 -15.15 -24.02
C TRP A 309 6.79 -13.66 -23.98
N CYS A 310 7.78 -12.85 -23.65
CA CYS A 310 7.66 -11.40 -23.69
C CYS A 310 8.75 -10.82 -24.60
N TRP A 311 8.37 -9.75 -25.32
CA TRP A 311 9.26 -8.96 -26.18
C TRP A 311 8.80 -7.50 -26.19
N ASN A 312 9.35 -6.67 -27.06
CA ASN A 312 9.02 -5.26 -27.10
C ASN A 312 8.42 -4.85 -28.45
N ILE A 313 7.55 -3.82 -28.43
CA ILE A 313 7.21 -2.99 -29.57
C ILE A 313 7.84 -1.62 -29.34
N VAL A 314 8.53 -1.10 -30.34
CA VAL A 314 9.14 0.23 -30.34
C VAL A 314 8.54 1.07 -31.46
N ARG A 315 8.42 2.38 -31.23
CA ARG A 315 8.06 3.33 -32.28
C ARG A 315 9.35 3.93 -32.87
N TYR A 316 9.54 3.79 -34.17
CA TYR A 316 10.70 4.34 -34.90
C TYR A 316 10.24 4.98 -36.20
N ARG A 317 10.58 6.26 -36.40
CA ARG A 317 10.16 7.06 -37.57
C ARG A 317 8.65 7.08 -37.83
N GLY A 318 7.86 7.04 -36.79
CA GLY A 318 6.40 7.05 -36.89
C GLY A 318 5.75 5.67 -36.97
N GLU A 319 6.48 4.63 -37.32
CA GLU A 319 6.04 3.24 -37.47
C GLU A 319 6.37 2.39 -36.23
N TYR A 320 5.62 1.28 -36.06
CA TYR A 320 5.82 0.36 -34.95
C TYR A 320 6.55 -0.90 -35.38
N TYR A 321 7.55 -1.32 -34.62
CA TYR A 321 8.37 -2.50 -34.91
C TYR A 321 8.49 -3.37 -33.67
N HIS A 322 8.54 -4.67 -33.87
CA HIS A 322 8.82 -5.64 -32.84
C HIS A 322 10.32 -5.81 -32.63
N VAL A 323 10.71 -5.94 -31.36
CA VAL A 323 12.08 -6.22 -30.92
C VAL A 323 12.06 -7.34 -29.90
N ASP A 324 12.51 -8.52 -30.27
CA ASP A 324 12.82 -9.60 -29.32
C ASP A 324 14.33 -9.61 -29.11
N LEU A 325 14.78 -9.12 -27.94
CA LEU A 325 16.20 -8.99 -27.60
C LEU A 325 16.92 -10.33 -27.65
N LEU A 326 16.26 -11.39 -27.18
CA LEU A 326 16.86 -12.74 -27.15
C LEU A 326 16.99 -13.33 -28.55
N ARG A 327 16.01 -13.07 -29.43
CA ARG A 327 16.10 -13.43 -30.85
C ARG A 327 17.20 -12.62 -31.56
N CYS A 328 17.29 -11.32 -31.28
CA CYS A 328 18.36 -10.48 -31.80
C CYS A 328 19.74 -11.02 -31.40
N ASN A 329 19.89 -11.42 -30.13
CA ASN A 329 21.15 -11.99 -29.62
C ASN A 329 21.50 -13.32 -30.31
N GLN A 330 20.52 -14.19 -30.49
CA GLN A 330 20.70 -15.45 -31.23
C GLN A 330 21.15 -15.21 -32.67
N ASN A 331 20.67 -14.13 -33.29
CA ASN A 331 21.00 -13.77 -34.68
C ASN A 331 22.26 -12.89 -34.79
N GLY A 332 22.89 -12.55 -33.67
CA GLY A 332 24.13 -11.78 -33.61
C GLY A 332 24.00 -10.27 -33.87
N SER A 333 22.78 -9.72 -34.02
CA SER A 333 22.59 -8.29 -34.26
C SER A 333 21.21 -7.80 -33.83
N PHE A 334 21.15 -6.53 -33.39
CA PHE A 334 19.90 -5.83 -33.14
C PHE A 334 19.10 -5.65 -34.44
N ARG A 335 17.80 -5.95 -34.37
CA ARG A 335 16.92 -5.84 -35.54
C ARG A 335 15.52 -5.39 -35.11
N LEU A 336 14.94 -4.47 -35.90
CA LEU A 336 13.54 -4.11 -35.89
C LEU A 336 12.81 -5.05 -36.85
N CYS A 337 11.74 -5.71 -36.37
CA CYS A 337 10.94 -6.65 -37.15
C CYS A 337 9.55 -6.07 -37.38
N THR A 338 9.02 -6.24 -38.58
CA THR A 338 7.61 -5.97 -38.87
C THR A 338 6.73 -7.06 -38.26
N THR A 339 5.43 -6.80 -38.14
CA THR A 339 4.44 -7.80 -37.69
C THR A 339 4.50 -9.08 -38.52
N LEU A 340 4.70 -8.96 -39.84
CA LEU A 340 4.78 -10.12 -40.76
C LEU A 340 6.03 -10.99 -40.52
N GLU A 341 7.10 -10.42 -39.98
CA GLU A 341 8.34 -11.14 -39.66
C GLU A 341 8.31 -11.87 -38.29
N MET A 342 7.22 -11.68 -37.53
CA MET A 342 7.05 -12.32 -36.23
C MET A 342 6.45 -13.74 -36.33
N THR A 343 7.06 -14.56 -37.16
CA THR A 343 6.65 -15.96 -37.37
C THR A 343 6.86 -16.76 -36.06
N GLY A 344 5.86 -17.54 -35.64
CA GLY A 344 5.87 -18.34 -34.43
C GLY A 344 5.45 -17.57 -33.18
N TYR A 345 5.16 -16.26 -33.28
CA TYR A 345 4.65 -15.45 -32.19
C TYR A 345 3.12 -15.30 -32.27
N VAL A 346 2.47 -15.34 -31.09
CA VAL A 346 1.04 -15.11 -30.95
C VAL A 346 0.81 -14.15 -29.79
N TRP A 347 0.02 -13.10 -30.00
CA TRP A 347 -0.36 -12.11 -28.98
C TRP A 347 -1.75 -11.55 -29.27
N ASP A 348 -2.30 -10.78 -28.38
CA ASP A 348 -3.53 -10.02 -28.62
C ASP A 348 -3.22 -8.79 -29.47
N TYR A 349 -3.55 -8.86 -30.76
CA TYR A 349 -3.32 -7.76 -31.72
C TYR A 349 -4.09 -6.49 -31.35
N SER A 350 -5.22 -6.61 -30.64
CA SER A 350 -6.06 -5.47 -30.27
C SER A 350 -5.49 -4.66 -29.12
N ALA A 351 -4.61 -5.26 -28.32
CA ALA A 351 -4.02 -4.64 -27.14
C ALA A 351 -2.76 -3.79 -27.44
N TYR A 352 -2.23 -3.86 -28.66
CA TYR A 352 -0.98 -3.21 -29.03
C TYR A 352 -1.11 -2.43 -30.34
N PRO A 353 -0.31 -1.34 -30.52
CA PRO A 353 -0.31 -0.60 -31.78
C PRO A 353 0.14 -1.50 -32.92
N THR A 354 -0.56 -1.40 -34.03
CA THR A 354 -0.26 -2.09 -35.30
C THR A 354 0.40 -1.13 -36.28
N GLN A 355 1.15 -1.69 -37.24
CA GLN A 355 1.69 -0.95 -38.38
C GLN A 355 0.57 -0.44 -39.28
#